data_9877f3aa1307c83c110a2eec37004176
#
_entry.id   9877f3aa1307c83c110a2eec37004176
#
_cell.length_a   1.000
_cell.length_b   1.000
_cell.length_c   1.000
_cell.angle_alpha   90.00
_cell.angle_beta   90.00
_cell.angle_gamma   90.00
#
_symmetry.space_group_name_H-M   'P 1'
#
loop_
_entity.id
_entity.type
_entity.pdbx_description
1 polymer ?
#
loop_
_entity_poly.entity_id
_entity_poly.type
_entity_poly.pdbx_seq_one_letter_code
_entity_poly.pdbx_strand_id
1 'polypeptide(L)'
;TSRRQRQMCIETGPEDGVPTGKTVRISHSRNLTGPYTDPDQPVTTPYTYYEAPILMPKPDNDGWMIFSEKYPHEYVRFQAGSMDAEKWDCTDLTIPDSRHGAMVRISEKEYKKILSGFKH
;
A
#
# COMPACT_ATOMS: atom_id res chain seq x y z
N THR A 1 -10.81 3.88 18.71
CA THR A 1 -10.93 2.66 17.93
C THR A 1 -10.65 2.94 16.46
N SER A 2 -10.24 1.93 15.73
CA SER A 2 -9.94 2.02 14.31
C SER A 2 -11.08 2.56 13.43
N ARG A 3 -12.32 2.48 13.90
CA ARG A 3 -13.50 3.00 13.19
C ARG A 3 -13.56 4.52 13.11
N ARG A 4 -12.85 5.22 14.00
CA ARG A 4 -12.86 6.69 14.07
C ARG A 4 -11.71 7.33 13.31
N GLN A 5 -10.82 6.52 12.80
CA GLN A 5 -9.65 6.99 12.09
C GLN A 5 -9.64 6.40 10.69
N ARG A 6 -9.67 7.29 9.72
CA ARG A 6 -9.52 6.92 8.31
C ARG A 6 -8.14 7.31 7.85
N GLN A 7 -7.58 6.48 7.01
CA GLN A 7 -6.26 6.68 6.48
C GLN A 7 -6.27 6.48 4.98
N MET A 8 -5.50 7.30 4.30
CA MET A 8 -5.37 7.24 2.84
C MET A 8 -3.90 7.22 2.46
N CYS A 9 -3.57 6.42 1.49
CA CYS A 9 -2.30 6.53 0.80
C CYS A 9 -2.43 7.56 -0.32
N ILE A 10 -1.52 8.52 -0.32
CA ILE A 10 -1.49 9.57 -1.33
C ILE A 10 -0.27 9.39 -2.19
N GLU A 11 -0.50 9.33 -3.49
CA GLU A 11 0.55 9.30 -4.48
C GLU A 11 0.90 10.73 -4.88
N THR A 12 2.16 11.11 -4.71
CA THR A 12 2.64 12.45 -5.05
C THR A 12 3.53 12.42 -6.29
N GLY A 13 3.45 13.47 -7.09
CA GLY A 13 4.35 13.68 -8.21
C GLY A 13 5.77 14.06 -7.78
N PRO A 14 6.66 14.30 -8.75
CA PRO A 14 8.02 14.75 -8.47
C PRO A 14 8.03 16.08 -7.70
N GLU A 15 8.92 16.20 -6.75
CA GLU A 15 9.18 17.43 -6.04
C GLU A 15 10.07 18.36 -6.89
N ASP A 16 9.93 19.68 -6.72
CA ASP A 16 10.70 20.66 -7.48
C ASP A 16 12.20 20.47 -7.28
N GLY A 17 12.90 20.33 -8.38
CA GLY A 17 14.36 20.24 -8.39
C GLY A 17 14.93 18.89 -7.92
N VAL A 18 14.12 17.94 -7.56
CA VAL A 18 14.56 16.60 -7.16
C VAL A 18 14.04 15.60 -8.19
N PRO A 19 14.89 14.81 -8.83
CA PRO A 19 14.45 13.79 -9.79
C PRO A 19 13.88 12.59 -9.04
N THR A 20 12.97 12.84 -8.14
CA THR A 20 12.23 11.82 -7.44
C THR A 20 11.01 11.48 -8.27
N GLY A 21 10.83 10.22 -8.47
CA GLY A 21 9.58 9.73 -8.98
C GLY A 21 8.45 9.97 -7.99
N LYS A 22 7.34 9.36 -8.26
CA LYS A 22 6.20 9.38 -7.34
C LYS A 22 6.52 8.64 -6.06
N THR A 23 6.00 9.15 -4.94
CA THR A 23 6.15 8.51 -3.63
C THR A 23 4.78 8.28 -3.02
N VAL A 24 4.69 7.32 -2.13
CA VAL A 24 3.47 7.06 -1.36
C VAL A 24 3.58 7.72 0.00
N ARG A 25 2.55 8.45 0.37
CA ARG A 25 2.44 9.14 1.67
C ARG A 25 1.10 8.85 2.29
N ILE A 26 0.97 9.06 3.59
CA ILE A 26 -0.24 8.80 4.35
C ILE A 26 -0.75 10.10 4.96
N SER A 27 -2.05 10.33 4.82
CA SER A 27 -2.78 11.35 5.56
C SER A 27 -3.82 10.69 6.45
N HIS A 28 -4.11 11.31 7.57
CA HIS A 28 -4.99 10.77 8.60
C HIS A 28 -6.22 11.66 8.82
N SER A 29 -7.34 11.04 9.13
CA SER A 29 -8.54 11.75 9.55
C SER A 29 -9.37 10.90 10.50
N ARG A 30 -10.08 11.57 11.40
CA ARG A 30 -11.06 10.90 12.25
C ARG A 30 -12.39 10.67 11.55
N ASN A 31 -12.66 11.42 10.50
CA ASN A 31 -13.90 11.35 9.75
C ASN A 31 -13.62 10.99 8.30
N LEU A 32 -14.54 10.29 7.68
CA LEU A 32 -14.42 9.90 6.28
C LEU A 32 -14.26 11.11 5.34
N THR A 33 -14.96 12.19 5.66
CA THR A 33 -14.92 13.42 4.86
C THR A 33 -13.83 14.40 5.28
N GLY A 34 -12.99 14.02 6.23
CA GLY A 34 -11.92 14.87 6.73
C GLY A 34 -12.33 15.72 7.94
N PRO A 35 -11.53 16.74 8.30
CA PRO A 35 -10.30 17.12 7.60
C PRO A 35 -9.20 16.07 7.74
N TYR A 36 -8.36 15.99 6.72
CA TYR A 36 -7.17 15.14 6.73
C TYR A 36 -5.94 15.94 7.12
N THR A 37 -4.99 15.29 7.76
CA THR A 37 -3.68 15.89 8.07
C THR A 37 -2.91 16.13 6.76
N ASP A 38 -1.88 16.95 6.85
CA ASP A 38 -0.89 17.01 5.78
C ASP A 38 -0.24 15.64 5.62
N PRO A 39 0.15 15.27 4.40
CA PRO A 39 0.77 13.98 4.17
C PRO A 39 2.06 13.80 4.98
N ASP A 40 2.20 12.64 5.59
CA ASP A 40 3.41 12.25 6.30
C ASP A 40 4.62 12.14 5.34
N GLN A 41 5.78 11.87 5.90
CA GLN A 41 6.95 11.57 5.09
C GLN A 41 6.69 10.33 4.21
N PRO A 42 7.38 10.20 3.07
CA PRO A 42 7.19 9.05 2.20
C PRO A 42 7.41 7.72 2.92
N VAL A 43 6.45 6.82 2.78
CA VAL A 43 6.57 5.45 3.31
C VAL A 43 7.41 4.57 2.40
N THR A 44 7.56 4.97 1.16
CA THR A 44 8.39 4.27 0.17
C THR A 44 9.76 4.92 0.09
N THR A 45 10.77 4.19 0.50
CA THR A 45 12.18 4.63 0.47
C THR A 45 13.06 3.50 -0.02
N PRO A 46 14.19 3.81 -0.64
CA PRO A 46 14.63 5.09 -1.18
C PRO A 46 13.86 5.46 -2.45
N TYR A 47 13.93 6.67 -2.83
CA TYR A 47 13.23 7.35 -3.93
C TYR A 47 13.26 6.57 -5.24
N THR A 48 12.37 5.62 -5.34
CA THR A 48 12.09 4.95 -6.59
C THR A 48 10.71 5.38 -7.04
N TYR A 49 10.38 5.18 -8.27
CA TYR A 49 9.09 5.54 -8.82
C TYR A 49 8.03 4.53 -8.34
N TYR A 50 7.27 4.89 -7.32
CA TYR A 50 6.18 4.07 -6.78
C TYR A 50 4.83 4.72 -7.04
N GLU A 51 3.87 3.92 -7.52
CA GLU A 51 2.52 4.40 -7.77
C GLU A 51 1.47 3.33 -7.46
N ALA A 52 0.20 3.68 -7.63
CA ALA A 52 -0.94 2.78 -7.42
C ALA A 52 -0.91 2.02 -6.08
N PRO A 53 -0.83 2.72 -4.93
CA PRO A 53 -0.77 2.04 -3.64
C PRO A 53 -2.08 1.35 -3.28
N ILE A 54 -1.96 0.18 -2.68
CA ILE A 54 -3.06 -0.60 -2.13
C ILE A 54 -2.76 -0.83 -0.66
N LEU A 55 -3.62 -0.31 0.21
CA LEU A 55 -3.49 -0.45 1.66
C LEU A 55 -4.40 -1.56 2.16
N MET A 56 -3.86 -2.45 2.96
CA MET A 56 -4.65 -3.50 3.60
C MET A 56 -4.03 -3.96 4.92
N PRO A 57 -4.83 -4.50 5.85
CA PRO A 57 -4.29 -5.09 7.07
C PRO A 57 -3.49 -6.36 6.73
N LYS A 58 -2.50 -6.66 7.56
CA LYS A 58 -1.79 -7.94 7.48
C LYS A 58 -2.74 -9.11 7.73
N PRO A 59 -2.46 -10.30 7.17
CA PRO A 59 -3.33 -11.47 7.34
C PRO A 59 -3.61 -11.85 8.80
N ASP A 60 -2.65 -11.64 9.69
CA ASP A 60 -2.75 -11.90 11.13
C ASP A 60 -3.39 -10.74 11.91
N ASN A 61 -3.78 -9.67 11.23
CA ASN A 61 -4.24 -8.41 11.81
C ASN A 61 -3.22 -7.72 12.73
N ASP A 62 -1.95 -8.08 12.63
CA ASP A 62 -0.86 -7.49 13.41
C ASP A 62 -0.08 -6.49 12.57
N GLY A 63 -0.76 -5.45 12.14
CA GLY A 63 -0.18 -4.38 11.37
C GLY A 63 -0.78 -4.22 9.98
N TRP A 64 -0.07 -3.51 9.14
CA TRP A 64 -0.54 -3.05 7.85
C TRP A 64 0.45 -3.33 6.74
N MET A 65 -0.08 -3.44 5.54
CA MET A 65 0.70 -3.60 4.32
C MET A 65 0.30 -2.55 3.31
N ILE A 66 1.29 -2.05 2.58
CA ILE A 66 1.07 -1.27 1.37
C ILE A 66 1.73 -2.03 0.23
N PHE A 67 0.94 -2.37 -0.76
CA PHE A 67 1.47 -2.85 -2.04
C PHE A 67 1.50 -1.67 -2.99
N SER A 68 2.64 -1.45 -3.63
CA SER A 68 2.79 -0.35 -4.56
C SER A 68 3.58 -0.80 -5.77
N GLU A 69 3.19 -0.31 -6.94
CA GLU A 69 3.90 -0.59 -8.17
C GLU A 69 5.25 0.12 -8.16
N LYS A 70 6.31 -0.63 -8.21
CA LYS A 70 7.64 -0.12 -8.54
C LYS A 70 7.74 -0.02 -10.05
N TYR A 71 7.38 1.13 -10.54
CA TYR A 71 7.24 1.37 -11.97
C TYR A 71 8.54 1.13 -12.73
N PRO A 72 8.52 0.45 -13.86
CA PRO A 72 7.37 -0.21 -14.52
C PRO A 72 7.36 -1.73 -14.32
N HIS A 73 8.00 -2.27 -13.30
CA HIS A 73 8.41 -3.67 -13.28
C HIS A 73 7.52 -4.59 -12.46
N GLU A 74 7.13 -4.16 -11.25
CA GLU A 74 6.56 -5.11 -10.29
C GLU A 74 5.82 -4.38 -9.17
N TYR A 75 4.95 -5.11 -8.47
CA TYR A 75 4.47 -4.67 -7.17
C TYR A 75 5.42 -5.12 -6.07
N VAL A 76 5.67 -4.24 -5.13
CA VAL A 76 6.44 -4.54 -3.92
C VAL A 76 5.58 -4.30 -2.69
N ARG A 77 5.92 -4.96 -1.60
CA ARG A 77 5.19 -4.84 -0.34
C ARG A 77 6.01 -4.07 0.69
N PHE A 78 5.39 -3.08 1.28
CA PHE A 78 5.86 -2.41 2.48
C PHE A 78 4.98 -2.83 3.64
N GLN A 79 5.53 -2.92 4.84
CA GLN A 79 4.76 -3.28 6.02
C GLN A 79 5.20 -2.50 7.25
N ALA A 80 4.26 -2.29 8.16
CA ALA A 80 4.48 -1.67 9.45
C ALA A 80 3.51 -2.23 10.48
N GLY A 81 3.91 -2.17 11.75
CA GLY A 81 3.04 -2.60 12.86
C GLY A 81 1.91 -1.64 13.17
N SER A 82 2.03 -0.41 12.73
CA SER A 82 1.06 0.64 12.96
C SER A 82 0.98 1.56 11.76
N MET A 83 -0.19 2.14 11.54
CA MET A 83 -0.36 3.18 10.51
C MET A 83 0.40 4.46 10.85
N ASP A 84 0.69 4.68 12.11
CA ASP A 84 1.46 5.84 12.59
C ASP A 84 2.97 5.58 12.60
N ALA A 85 3.43 4.48 12.06
CA ALA A 85 4.84 4.15 12.00
C ALA A 85 5.60 5.16 11.15
N GLU A 86 6.68 5.68 11.68
CA GLU A 86 7.56 6.61 10.95
C GLU A 86 8.29 5.94 9.80
N LYS A 87 8.46 4.63 9.89
CA LYS A 87 9.17 3.85 8.89
C LYS A 87 8.39 2.60 8.53
N TRP A 88 8.29 2.36 7.24
CA TRP A 88 7.72 1.14 6.68
C TRP A 88 8.83 0.29 6.07
N ASP A 89 8.84 -0.98 6.41
CA ASP A 89 9.85 -1.91 5.91
C ASP A 89 9.44 -2.46 4.55
N CYS A 90 10.34 -2.31 3.58
CA CYS A 90 10.18 -2.96 2.28
C CYS A 90 10.54 -4.44 2.44
N THR A 91 9.68 -5.31 1.99
CA THR A 91 9.88 -6.75 2.11
C THR A 91 10.26 -7.37 0.76
N ASP A 92 10.83 -8.56 0.82
CA ASP A 92 11.27 -9.28 -0.39
C ASP A 92 10.10 -9.82 -1.24
N LEU A 93 8.86 -9.64 -0.77
CA LEU A 93 7.71 -10.05 -1.56
C LEU A 93 7.49 -9.10 -2.72
N THR A 94 7.58 -9.64 -3.91
CA THR A 94 7.26 -8.92 -5.14
C THR A 94 6.26 -9.71 -5.97
N ILE A 95 5.50 -8.99 -6.79
CA ILE A 95 4.60 -9.58 -7.78
C ILE A 95 5.09 -9.09 -9.14
N PRO A 96 5.83 -9.93 -9.84
CA PRO A 96 6.45 -9.52 -11.11
C PRO A 96 5.42 -9.29 -12.22
N ASP A 97 5.81 -8.51 -13.19
CA ASP A 97 5.02 -8.22 -14.39
C ASP A 97 3.60 -7.72 -14.09
N SER A 98 3.42 -7.10 -12.93
CA SER A 98 2.12 -6.59 -12.50
C SER A 98 2.07 -5.08 -12.65
N ARG A 99 0.95 -4.62 -13.17
CA ARG A 99 0.61 -3.20 -13.29
C ARG A 99 -0.55 -2.88 -12.34
N HIS A 100 -1.06 -1.68 -12.43
CA HIS A 100 -2.16 -1.20 -11.61
C HIS A 100 -3.24 -2.26 -11.42
N GLY A 101 -3.60 -2.52 -10.19
CA GLY A 101 -4.56 -3.54 -9.83
C GLY A 101 -5.23 -3.25 -8.50
N ALA A 102 -5.96 -4.22 -8.02
CA ALA A 102 -6.57 -4.19 -6.69
C ALA A 102 -6.32 -5.52 -6.00
N MET A 103 -6.36 -5.48 -4.67
CA MET A 103 -6.24 -6.68 -3.85
C MET A 103 -7.47 -6.81 -2.98
N VAL A 104 -7.91 -8.04 -2.83
CA VAL A 104 -9.03 -8.39 -1.96
C VAL A 104 -8.63 -9.58 -1.09
N ARG A 105 -9.02 -9.53 0.17
CA ARG A 105 -8.78 -10.63 1.09
C ARG A 105 -9.82 -11.71 0.87
N ILE A 106 -9.37 -12.93 0.69
CA ILE A 106 -10.23 -14.09 0.54
C ILE A 106 -9.88 -15.15 1.58
N SER A 107 -10.82 -16.01 1.90
CA SER A 107 -10.59 -17.17 2.73
C SER A 107 -9.87 -18.27 1.97
N GLU A 108 -9.27 -19.20 2.69
CA GLU A 108 -8.66 -20.39 2.07
C GLU A 108 -9.68 -21.22 1.29
N LYS A 109 -10.91 -21.30 1.78
CA LYS A 109 -12.00 -21.97 1.10
C LYS A 109 -12.32 -21.34 -0.26
N GLU A 110 -12.40 -20.00 -0.27
CA GLU A 110 -12.62 -19.26 -1.53
C GLU A 110 -11.45 -19.42 -2.48
N TYR A 111 -10.23 -19.38 -1.97
CA TYR A 111 -9.02 -19.62 -2.76
C TYR A 111 -9.05 -20.99 -3.45
N LYS A 112 -9.34 -22.05 -2.68
CA LYS A 112 -9.47 -23.41 -3.22
C LYS A 112 -10.56 -23.51 -4.28
N LYS A 113 -11.68 -22.84 -4.07
CA LYS A 113 -12.77 -22.78 -5.03
C LYS A 113 -12.37 -22.10 -6.34
N ILE A 114 -11.65 -20.99 -6.24
CA ILE A 114 -11.13 -20.28 -7.41
C ILE A 114 -10.15 -21.18 -8.18
N LEU A 115 -9.20 -21.81 -7.49
CA LEU A 115 -8.24 -22.72 -8.12
C LEU A 115 -8.93 -23.87 -8.85
N SER A 116 -9.97 -24.45 -8.27
CA SER A 116 -10.70 -25.55 -8.91
C SER A 116 -11.41 -25.11 -10.17
N GLY A 117 -11.84 -23.86 -10.26
CA GLY A 117 -12.45 -23.27 -11.45
C GLY A 117 -11.50 -23.09 -12.63
N PHE A 118 -10.20 -23.05 -12.37
CA PHE A 118 -9.16 -22.89 -13.41
C PHE A 118 -8.52 -24.21 -13.86
N LYS A 119 -8.95 -25.32 -13.28
CA LYS A 119 -8.51 -26.64 -13.72
C LYS A 119 -9.38 -27.11 -14.89
N HIS A 120 -8.83 -27.09 -16.03
CA HIS A 120 -9.44 -27.61 -17.25
C HIS A 120 -8.66 -28.81 -17.76
#